data_0f6b212af1fc0bf7ddba1afc3411a84d
#
_entry.id   0f6b212af1fc0bf7ddba1afc3411a84d
#
_cell.length_a   1.000
_cell.length_b   1.000
_cell.length_c   1.000
_cell.angle_alpha   90.00
_cell.angle_beta   90.00
_cell.angle_gamma   90.00
#
_symmetry.space_group_name_H-M   'P 1'
#
loop_
_entity.id
_entity.type
_entity.pdbx_description
1 polymer ?
#
loop_
_entity_poly.entity_id
_entity_poly.type
_entity_poly.pdbx_seq_one_letter_code
_entity_poly.pdbx_strand_id
1 'polypeptide(L)'
;MRVVRGFLAFVIVLPAFTGCGRGGGAASDGPPVAVATIAPLADLVRRVAGPRWAVRTVIPPGPSPHVFEPEPSDLRKLVGAKIVVVAGAGYDAWMGKALEACASGAPVHDGAASIGIGPGARPDENGTAAEEAHGTPEAPADHAGHDHEAEEGHDGHAHGILGVDPHWWLSPVLAARSLGPLAEAFAAVDPIHAGAYRRRARETAAELLSLDREIAGALAPLRGKRFVSAHRAWVYFADRYGLVEAASIEPIPGREPSPRELKALVEEGRRGGLGRLFTEPQFPPAAARVVAREAGLALTLVDPIGGVPGRETYPALMRFNADAFRRALVDAPGGSR
;
A
#
# COMPACT_ATOMS: atom_id res chain seq x y z
N MET A 1 -98.69 -7.12 -4.66
CA MET A 1 -97.33 -7.54 -4.71
C MET A 1 -96.46 -6.30 -4.81
N ARG A 2 -95.84 -5.85 -3.69
CA ARG A 2 -94.93 -4.71 -3.67
C ARG A 2 -93.54 -5.23 -3.27
N VAL A 3 -92.61 -5.10 -4.20
CA VAL A 3 -91.19 -5.48 -3.98
C VAL A 3 -90.49 -4.28 -3.34
N VAL A 4 -89.96 -4.45 -2.10
CA VAL A 4 -89.14 -3.48 -1.41
C VAL A 4 -87.71 -3.76 -1.80
N ARG A 5 -87.01 -2.85 -2.47
CA ARG A 5 -85.58 -2.86 -2.74
C ARG A 5 -84.85 -2.23 -1.57
N GLY A 6 -84.19 -3.05 -0.79
CA GLY A 6 -83.24 -2.59 0.23
C GLY A 6 -81.92 -2.14 -0.40
N PHE A 7 -81.55 -0.89 -0.13
CA PHE A 7 -80.19 -0.35 -0.44
C PHE A 7 -79.23 -0.72 0.69
N LEU A 8 -78.23 -1.53 0.39
CA LEU A 8 -77.15 -1.82 1.31
C LEU A 8 -76.06 -0.76 1.10
N ALA A 9 -75.85 0.13 2.07
CA ALA A 9 -74.77 1.12 2.05
C ALA A 9 -73.47 0.43 2.50
N PHE A 10 -72.54 0.35 1.60
CA PHE A 10 -71.17 -0.18 1.88
C PHE A 10 -70.31 0.97 2.43
N VAL A 11 -70.03 0.96 3.73
CA VAL A 11 -69.09 1.91 4.35
C VAL A 11 -67.67 1.43 4.10
N ILE A 12 -66.95 2.11 3.22
CA ILE A 12 -65.51 1.89 3.02
C ILE A 12 -64.75 2.62 4.14
N VAL A 13 -64.22 1.89 5.07
CA VAL A 13 -63.26 2.40 6.05
C VAL A 13 -61.89 2.38 5.38
N LEU A 14 -61.34 3.55 4.98
CA LEU A 14 -59.96 3.71 4.61
C LEU A 14 -59.08 3.67 5.83
N PRO A 15 -58.08 2.80 5.94
CA PRO A 15 -57.06 2.92 6.97
C PRO A 15 -56.16 4.12 6.66
N ALA A 16 -56.11 5.08 7.58
CA ALA A 16 -55.17 6.18 7.57
C ALA A 16 -53.75 5.60 7.76
N PHE A 17 -52.95 5.57 6.72
CA PHE A 17 -51.51 5.35 6.82
C PHE A 17 -50.85 6.61 7.39
N THR A 18 -50.80 6.73 8.70
CA THR A 18 -49.92 7.66 9.39
C THR A 18 -48.61 6.93 9.69
N GLY A 19 -47.51 7.45 9.21
CA GLY A 19 -46.20 7.08 9.75
C GLY A 19 -45.18 6.72 8.68
N CYS A 20 -44.68 7.73 7.93
CA CYS A 20 -43.31 7.67 7.45
C CYS A 20 -42.39 7.72 8.68
N GLY A 21 -42.18 6.57 9.31
CA GLY A 21 -41.07 6.39 10.21
C GLY A 21 -39.79 6.61 9.43
N ARG A 22 -39.01 7.66 9.73
CA ARG A 22 -37.62 7.76 9.40
C ARG A 22 -36.98 6.44 9.83
N GLY A 23 -36.62 5.62 8.88
CA GLY A 23 -35.84 4.41 9.13
C GLY A 23 -34.53 4.80 9.77
N GLY A 24 -34.48 4.75 11.08
CA GLY A 24 -33.22 4.67 11.80
C GLY A 24 -32.50 3.44 11.26
N GLY A 25 -31.34 3.62 10.65
CA GLY A 25 -30.52 2.51 10.20
C GLY A 25 -30.38 1.53 11.35
N ALA A 26 -30.83 0.30 11.16
CA ALA A 26 -30.64 -0.75 12.14
C ALA A 26 -29.15 -0.79 12.45
N ALA A 27 -28.79 -0.48 13.71
CA ALA A 27 -27.44 -0.70 14.19
C ALA A 27 -27.15 -2.18 13.96
N SER A 28 -26.16 -2.48 13.14
CA SER A 28 -25.72 -3.86 12.96
C SER A 28 -25.24 -4.36 14.31
N ASP A 29 -25.85 -5.43 14.85
CA ASP A 29 -25.51 -6.02 16.16
C ASP A 29 -24.07 -6.57 16.25
N GLY A 30 -23.25 -6.36 15.22
CA GLY A 30 -21.86 -6.81 15.15
C GLY A 30 -20.84 -5.69 15.41
N PRO A 31 -19.57 -6.06 15.58
CA PRO A 31 -18.49 -5.10 15.73
C PRO A 31 -18.39 -4.19 14.49
N PRO A 32 -18.03 -2.91 14.67
CA PRO A 32 -17.78 -2.02 13.54
C PRO A 32 -16.67 -2.60 12.64
N VAL A 33 -16.81 -2.39 11.34
CA VAL A 33 -15.92 -2.95 10.34
C VAL A 33 -14.97 -1.87 9.82
N ALA A 34 -13.67 -2.15 9.88
CA ALA A 34 -12.63 -1.46 9.15
C ALA A 34 -12.13 -2.34 7.98
N VAL A 35 -11.83 -1.72 6.87
CA VAL A 35 -11.31 -2.43 5.68
C VAL A 35 -9.97 -1.84 5.30
N ALA A 36 -8.99 -2.70 5.04
CA ALA A 36 -7.69 -2.31 4.50
C ALA A 36 -7.44 -2.98 3.15
N THR A 37 -6.70 -2.34 2.26
CA THR A 37 -6.45 -2.89 0.92
C THR A 37 -5.55 -4.11 0.96
N ILE A 38 -4.48 -4.09 1.73
CA ILE A 38 -3.45 -5.15 1.81
C ILE A 38 -3.19 -5.63 3.23
N ALA A 39 -2.61 -6.82 3.36
CA ALA A 39 -2.39 -7.47 4.66
C ALA A 39 -1.50 -6.67 5.62
N PRO A 40 -0.38 -6.02 5.22
CA PRO A 40 0.41 -5.20 6.14
C PRO A 40 -0.38 -4.06 6.76
N LEU A 41 -1.18 -3.35 5.95
CA LEU A 41 -2.05 -2.29 6.45
C LEU A 41 -3.13 -2.84 7.37
N ALA A 42 -3.72 -4.00 7.04
CA ALA A 42 -4.72 -4.63 7.88
C ALA A 42 -4.17 -4.99 9.28
N ASP A 43 -2.91 -5.40 9.39
CA ASP A 43 -2.28 -5.64 10.69
C ASP A 43 -2.07 -4.33 11.47
N LEU A 44 -1.58 -3.28 10.81
CA LEU A 44 -1.45 -1.94 11.42
C LEU A 44 -2.82 -1.41 11.91
N VAL A 45 -3.86 -1.58 11.10
CA VAL A 45 -5.24 -1.24 11.46
C VAL A 45 -5.70 -2.03 12.68
N ARG A 46 -5.51 -3.36 12.74
CA ARG A 46 -5.89 -4.18 13.91
C ARG A 46 -5.21 -3.71 15.18
N ARG A 47 -3.93 -3.36 15.09
CA ARG A 47 -3.13 -2.88 16.22
C ARG A 47 -3.65 -1.55 16.79
N VAL A 48 -4.05 -0.61 15.92
CA VAL A 48 -4.61 0.69 16.34
C VAL A 48 -6.07 0.56 16.78
N ALA A 49 -6.92 -0.07 15.97
CA ALA A 49 -8.33 -0.22 16.23
C ALA A 49 -8.62 -1.08 17.48
N GLY A 50 -7.82 -2.15 17.68
CA GLY A 50 -7.99 -3.10 18.78
C GLY A 50 -9.18 -4.03 18.59
N PRO A 51 -9.50 -4.85 19.61
CA PRO A 51 -10.42 -6.00 19.48
C PRO A 51 -11.88 -5.61 19.28
N ARG A 52 -12.24 -4.34 19.43
CA ARG A 52 -13.59 -3.84 19.19
C ARG A 52 -13.99 -3.82 17.72
N TRP A 53 -13.02 -3.82 16.81
CA TRP A 53 -13.23 -3.72 15.38
C TRP A 53 -12.99 -5.06 14.67
N ALA A 54 -13.86 -5.38 13.73
CA ALA A 54 -13.58 -6.39 12.73
C ALA A 54 -12.78 -5.76 11.61
N VAL A 55 -11.60 -6.33 11.29
CA VAL A 55 -10.73 -5.82 10.21
C VAL A 55 -10.71 -6.81 9.06
N ARG A 56 -11.15 -6.36 7.89
CA ARG A 56 -11.13 -7.14 6.64
C ARG A 56 -10.02 -6.64 5.73
N THR A 57 -9.47 -7.55 4.92
CA THR A 57 -8.49 -7.24 3.87
C THR A 57 -9.14 -7.47 2.51
N VAL A 58 -9.03 -6.51 1.58
CA VAL A 58 -9.67 -6.64 0.26
C VAL A 58 -8.88 -7.61 -0.61
N ILE A 59 -7.59 -7.33 -0.81
CA ILE A 59 -6.72 -8.14 -1.67
C ILE A 59 -6.27 -9.38 -0.89
N PRO A 60 -6.59 -10.58 -1.39
CA PRO A 60 -6.10 -11.82 -0.78
C PRO A 60 -4.59 -11.97 -1.00
N PRO A 61 -3.90 -12.82 -0.22
CA PRO A 61 -2.51 -13.18 -0.51
C PRO A 61 -2.37 -13.81 -1.90
N GLY A 62 -1.33 -13.45 -2.64
CA GLY A 62 -0.97 -14.05 -3.92
C GLY A 62 -1.04 -13.10 -5.12
N PRO A 63 -2.19 -12.50 -5.47
CA PRO A 63 -2.27 -11.54 -6.58
C PRO A 63 -1.39 -10.31 -6.36
N SER A 64 -0.86 -9.76 -7.46
CA SER A 64 -0.20 -8.46 -7.44
C SER A 64 -1.24 -7.34 -7.28
N PRO A 65 -1.14 -6.49 -6.25
CA PRO A 65 -2.09 -5.40 -6.05
C PRO A 65 -2.08 -4.33 -7.14
N HIS A 66 -0.99 -4.20 -7.86
CA HIS A 66 -0.85 -3.21 -8.94
C HIS A 66 -1.74 -3.50 -10.16
N VAL A 67 -2.05 -4.76 -10.37
CA VAL A 67 -2.89 -5.24 -11.48
C VAL A 67 -4.12 -5.99 -10.98
N PHE A 68 -4.49 -5.77 -9.71
CA PHE A 68 -5.61 -6.43 -9.09
C PHE A 68 -6.94 -5.92 -9.67
N GLU A 69 -7.72 -6.83 -10.19
CA GLU A 69 -9.10 -6.59 -10.61
C GLU A 69 -10.04 -7.25 -9.59
N PRO A 70 -10.79 -6.44 -8.79
CA PRO A 70 -11.62 -6.99 -7.73
C PRO A 70 -12.82 -7.76 -8.28
N GLU A 71 -13.01 -8.95 -7.77
CA GLU A 71 -14.23 -9.74 -7.99
C GLU A 71 -15.39 -9.25 -7.11
N PRO A 72 -16.66 -9.59 -7.42
CA PRO A 72 -17.79 -9.26 -6.57
C PRO A 72 -17.67 -9.75 -5.13
N SER A 73 -16.91 -10.82 -4.90
CA SER A 73 -16.57 -11.35 -3.57
C SER A 73 -15.68 -10.39 -2.77
N ASP A 74 -14.73 -9.73 -3.45
CA ASP A 74 -13.84 -8.74 -2.83
C ASP A 74 -14.58 -7.45 -2.50
N LEU A 75 -15.43 -7.00 -3.42
CA LEU A 75 -16.28 -5.82 -3.22
C LEU A 75 -17.23 -5.98 -2.04
N ARG A 76 -17.75 -7.19 -1.80
CA ARG A 76 -18.59 -7.47 -0.61
C ARG A 76 -17.87 -7.20 0.72
N LYS A 77 -16.52 -7.27 0.75
CA LYS A 77 -15.75 -6.97 1.96
C LYS A 77 -15.86 -5.49 2.37
N LEU A 78 -16.18 -4.59 1.43
CA LEU A 78 -16.39 -3.15 1.68
C LEU A 78 -17.76 -2.84 2.28
N VAL A 79 -18.74 -3.73 2.10
CA VAL A 79 -20.12 -3.48 2.57
C VAL A 79 -20.16 -3.33 4.09
N GLY A 80 -20.73 -2.23 4.54
CA GLY A 80 -20.87 -1.89 5.98
C GLY A 80 -19.57 -1.40 6.63
N ALA A 81 -18.52 -1.12 5.86
CA ALA A 81 -17.32 -0.50 6.37
C ALA A 81 -17.62 0.86 7.02
N LYS A 82 -17.03 1.10 8.18
CA LYS A 82 -17.09 2.38 8.89
C LYS A 82 -15.85 3.26 8.57
N ILE A 83 -14.79 2.64 8.12
CA ILE A 83 -13.57 3.29 7.65
C ILE A 83 -12.88 2.36 6.65
N VAL A 84 -12.28 2.92 5.61
CA VAL A 84 -11.43 2.20 4.65
C VAL A 84 -10.03 2.80 4.69
N VAL A 85 -9.02 1.95 4.72
CA VAL A 85 -7.61 2.32 4.76
C VAL A 85 -6.94 1.83 3.49
N VAL A 86 -6.43 2.76 2.70
CA VAL A 86 -5.74 2.48 1.43
C VAL A 86 -4.23 2.72 1.59
N ALA A 87 -3.41 2.04 0.78
CA ALA A 87 -1.98 2.28 0.76
C ALA A 87 -1.65 3.67 0.22
N GLY A 88 -2.40 4.12 -0.79
CA GLY A 88 -2.23 5.43 -1.40
C GLY A 88 -1.11 5.48 -2.45
N ALA A 89 -0.69 6.69 -2.83
CA ALA A 89 0.34 6.92 -3.85
C ALA A 89 0.07 6.16 -5.18
N GLY A 90 -1.21 5.96 -5.53
CA GLY A 90 -1.63 5.28 -6.77
C GLY A 90 -1.62 3.75 -6.71
N TYR A 91 -1.19 3.14 -5.59
CA TYR A 91 -1.09 1.68 -5.43
C TYR A 91 -2.43 0.95 -5.60
N ASP A 92 -3.47 1.53 -5.05
CA ASP A 92 -4.83 1.01 -4.99
C ASP A 92 -5.83 1.97 -5.65
N ALA A 93 -5.45 2.59 -6.77
CA ALA A 93 -6.26 3.57 -7.50
C ALA A 93 -7.64 3.01 -7.94
N TRP A 94 -7.75 1.70 -8.20
CA TRP A 94 -9.00 1.01 -8.51
C TRP A 94 -10.03 1.09 -7.37
N MET A 95 -9.58 1.32 -6.13
CA MET A 95 -10.46 1.39 -4.95
C MET A 95 -11.48 2.51 -5.03
N GLY A 96 -11.18 3.63 -5.70
CA GLY A 96 -12.12 4.74 -5.86
C GLY A 96 -13.46 4.30 -6.42
N LYS A 97 -13.45 3.57 -7.55
CA LYS A 97 -14.67 3.03 -8.17
C LYS A 97 -15.39 2.00 -7.29
N ALA A 98 -14.62 1.17 -6.58
CA ALA A 98 -15.18 0.18 -5.67
C ALA A 98 -15.87 0.81 -4.47
N LEU A 99 -15.33 1.91 -3.94
CA LEU A 99 -15.92 2.66 -2.83
C LEU A 99 -17.24 3.35 -3.22
N GLU A 100 -17.29 3.97 -4.40
CA GLU A 100 -18.51 4.56 -4.93
C GLU A 100 -19.63 3.53 -5.03
N ALA A 101 -19.31 2.31 -5.45
CA ALA A 101 -20.29 1.25 -5.66
C ALA A 101 -20.75 0.56 -4.35
N CYS A 102 -19.86 0.37 -3.36
CA CYS A 102 -20.10 -0.57 -2.26
C CYS A 102 -20.02 0.03 -0.85
N ALA A 103 -19.37 1.17 -0.69
CA ALA A 103 -19.08 1.76 0.63
C ALA A 103 -19.31 3.27 0.65
N SER A 104 -20.34 3.74 -0.09
CA SER A 104 -20.67 5.16 -0.20
C SER A 104 -20.84 5.78 1.22
N GLY A 105 -20.00 6.77 1.51
CA GLY A 105 -20.00 7.52 2.78
C GLY A 105 -19.05 6.98 3.86
N ALA A 106 -18.33 5.88 3.66
CA ALA A 106 -17.27 5.49 4.58
C ALA A 106 -16.04 6.42 4.35
N PRO A 107 -15.48 7.04 5.41
CA PRO A 107 -14.26 7.81 5.27
C PRO A 107 -13.10 6.94 4.82
N VAL A 108 -12.26 7.49 3.94
CA VAL A 108 -11.05 6.84 3.42
C VAL A 108 -9.83 7.47 4.10
N HIS A 109 -9.00 6.64 4.68
CA HIS A 109 -7.69 7.04 5.19
C HIS A 109 -6.61 6.60 4.18
N ASP A 110 -5.94 7.55 3.56
CA ASP A 110 -4.82 7.32 2.66
C ASP A 110 -3.51 7.29 3.47
N GLY A 111 -2.88 6.11 3.53
CA GLY A 111 -1.68 5.90 4.32
C GLY A 111 -0.50 6.72 3.84
N ALA A 112 -0.25 6.76 2.53
CA ALA A 112 0.85 7.52 1.93
C ALA A 112 0.66 9.04 2.13
N ALA A 113 -0.52 9.55 1.76
CA ALA A 113 -0.84 10.97 1.92
C ALA A 113 -0.76 11.42 3.39
N SER A 114 -1.14 10.55 4.34
CA SER A 114 -1.13 10.85 5.78
C SER A 114 0.27 11.09 6.35
N ILE A 115 1.31 10.67 5.64
CA ILE A 115 2.72 10.85 6.02
C ILE A 115 3.51 11.71 5.02
N GLY A 116 2.79 12.43 4.15
CA GLY A 116 3.39 13.34 3.18
C GLY A 116 4.00 12.68 1.94
N ILE A 117 3.64 11.42 1.65
CA ILE A 117 4.05 10.74 0.41
C ILE A 117 2.95 10.94 -0.64
N GLY A 118 3.27 11.65 -1.72
CA GLY A 118 2.33 11.97 -2.78
C GLY A 118 3.01 12.57 -4.00
N PRO A 119 2.27 12.96 -5.04
CA PRO A 119 2.84 13.60 -6.23
C PRO A 119 3.64 14.86 -5.84
N GLY A 120 4.93 14.88 -6.19
CA GLY A 120 5.84 15.98 -5.87
C GLY A 120 6.57 15.88 -4.53
N ALA A 121 6.25 14.91 -3.67
CA ALA A 121 7.01 14.67 -2.45
C ALA A 121 8.34 13.97 -2.79
N ARG A 122 9.47 14.61 -2.50
CA ARG A 122 10.77 13.95 -2.41
C ARG A 122 10.90 13.39 -0.99
N PRO A 123 11.25 12.12 -0.81
CA PRO A 123 11.68 11.64 0.50
C PRO A 123 12.94 12.42 0.86
N ASP A 124 12.92 13.13 1.98
CA ASP A 124 14.14 13.62 2.58
C ASP A 124 14.94 12.45 3.17
N GLU A 125 16.25 12.61 3.28
CA GLU A 125 17.17 11.59 3.78
C GLU A 125 16.83 11.10 5.21
N ASN A 126 15.92 11.79 5.92
CA ASN A 126 15.44 11.46 7.26
C ASN A 126 13.97 11.09 7.32
N GLY A 127 13.25 11.02 6.18
CA GLY A 127 11.81 10.71 6.15
C GLY A 127 10.94 11.82 6.73
N THR A 128 11.39 13.08 6.76
CA THR A 128 10.59 14.24 7.12
C THR A 128 10.15 14.96 5.84
N ALA A 129 8.84 15.20 5.67
CA ALA A 129 8.37 16.08 4.61
C ALA A 129 8.77 17.52 4.95
N ALA A 130 9.51 18.17 4.04
CA ALA A 130 9.80 19.60 4.19
C ALA A 130 8.50 20.37 4.02
N GLU A 131 8.12 21.16 5.03
CA GLU A 131 7.11 22.22 4.89
C GLU A 131 7.66 23.29 3.97
N GLU A 132 7.24 23.28 2.70
CA GLU A 132 7.48 24.41 1.81
C GLU A 132 6.56 25.57 2.20
N ALA A 133 7.13 26.61 2.77
CA ALA A 133 6.48 27.90 2.99
C ALA A 133 6.07 28.49 1.64
N HIS A 134 4.77 28.73 1.45
CA HIS A 134 4.22 29.44 0.31
C HIS A 134 4.73 30.90 0.28
N GLY A 135 5.76 31.11 -0.53
CA GLY A 135 6.13 32.42 -1.03
C GLY A 135 5.61 32.55 -2.46
N THR A 136 4.67 33.45 -2.68
CA THR A 136 4.21 33.84 -4.01
C THR A 136 5.33 34.51 -4.79
N PRO A 137 5.69 34.09 -6.03
CA PRO A 137 6.49 34.92 -6.92
C PRO A 137 5.59 35.67 -7.89
N GLU A 138 5.72 36.97 -7.89
CA GLU A 138 5.32 37.86 -8.99
C GLU A 138 6.06 37.48 -10.27
N ALA A 139 5.32 37.50 -11.39
CA ALA A 139 5.86 37.34 -12.72
C ALA A 139 6.62 38.59 -13.19
N PRO A 140 7.65 38.42 -14.03
CA PRO A 140 7.82 39.31 -15.16
C PRO A 140 7.90 38.60 -16.50
N ALA A 141 7.47 39.35 -17.50
CA ALA A 141 7.28 38.97 -18.89
C ALA A 141 8.58 38.86 -19.71
N ASP A 142 8.41 38.13 -20.84
CA ASP A 142 9.16 38.21 -22.11
C ASP A 142 10.68 38.00 -22.13
N HIS A 143 11.07 36.90 -22.83
CA HIS A 143 11.95 37.03 -24.00
C HIS A 143 11.97 35.75 -24.86
N ALA A 144 12.10 36.00 -26.16
CA ALA A 144 12.00 35.09 -27.28
C ALA A 144 13.12 34.03 -27.41
N GLY A 145 12.76 32.88 -27.94
CA GLY A 145 13.39 32.05 -28.95
C GLY A 145 14.89 31.72 -28.83
N HIS A 146 15.15 30.43 -28.58
CA HIS A 146 16.27 29.73 -29.26
C HIS A 146 15.95 28.22 -29.25
N ASP A 147 15.96 27.65 -30.48
CA ASP A 147 15.96 26.22 -30.73
C ASP A 147 17.28 25.62 -30.22
N HIS A 148 17.18 24.65 -29.32
CA HIS A 148 18.27 23.73 -29.04
C HIS A 148 17.77 22.31 -29.10
N GLU A 149 18.37 21.55 -30.03
CA GLU A 149 18.22 20.11 -30.16
C GLU A 149 18.47 19.41 -28.82
N ALA A 150 17.52 18.57 -28.43
CA ALA A 150 17.60 17.82 -27.19
C ALA A 150 18.56 16.64 -27.37
N GLU A 151 19.74 16.70 -26.80
CA GLU A 151 20.53 15.51 -26.52
C GLU A 151 19.83 14.68 -25.46
N GLU A 152 19.49 13.43 -25.80
CA GLU A 152 18.90 12.44 -24.90
C GLU A 152 19.90 12.05 -23.81
N GLY A 153 19.86 12.75 -22.67
CA GLY A 153 20.55 12.34 -21.45
C GLY A 153 19.78 11.21 -20.78
N HIS A 154 20.38 10.03 -20.72
CA HIS A 154 19.90 8.87 -20.01
C HIS A 154 20.00 9.08 -18.49
N ASP A 155 18.91 9.53 -17.85
CA ASP A 155 18.66 9.33 -16.43
C ASP A 155 17.22 8.83 -16.23
N GLY A 156 17.03 7.54 -16.60
CA GLY A 156 15.73 6.87 -16.49
C GLY A 156 15.45 6.32 -15.10
N HIS A 157 15.14 7.15 -14.15
CA HIS A 157 14.43 6.70 -12.94
C HIS A 157 12.94 6.64 -13.26
N ALA A 158 12.46 5.46 -13.69
CA ALA A 158 11.03 5.22 -13.88
C ALA A 158 10.36 5.16 -12.49
N HIS A 159 9.91 6.30 -12.01
CA HIS A 159 8.97 6.39 -10.90
C HIS A 159 7.60 5.87 -11.38
N GLY A 160 6.79 5.29 -10.47
CA GLY A 160 5.45 4.78 -10.79
C GLY A 160 4.57 5.77 -11.54
N ILE A 161 3.37 5.40 -11.92
CA ILE A 161 2.46 6.17 -12.81
C ILE A 161 2.30 7.66 -12.39
N LEU A 162 2.63 8.00 -11.13
CA LEU A 162 2.66 9.36 -10.59
C LEU A 162 4.06 9.82 -10.12
N GLY A 163 5.13 9.09 -10.45
CA GLY A 163 6.49 9.45 -10.06
C GLY A 163 6.85 9.19 -8.59
N VAL A 164 5.99 8.52 -7.82
CA VAL A 164 6.17 8.22 -6.40
C VAL A 164 6.10 6.72 -6.17
N ASP A 165 7.05 6.16 -5.38
CA ASP A 165 7.01 4.77 -4.96
C ASP A 165 5.92 4.58 -3.88
N PRO A 166 4.96 3.66 -4.07
CA PRO A 166 3.88 3.47 -3.12
C PRO A 166 4.21 2.55 -1.93
N HIS A 167 5.37 1.86 -1.91
CA HIS A 167 5.66 0.76 -0.99
C HIS A 167 6.25 1.24 0.36
N TRP A 168 5.75 2.37 0.88
CA TRP A 168 6.25 3.02 2.10
C TRP A 168 6.20 2.12 3.35
N TRP A 169 5.25 1.17 3.42
CA TRP A 169 5.13 0.23 4.54
C TRP A 169 6.33 -0.72 4.67
N LEU A 170 7.18 -0.86 3.66
CA LEU A 170 8.42 -1.62 3.75
C LEU A 170 9.53 -0.90 4.56
N SER A 171 9.27 0.32 5.03
CA SER A 171 10.05 1.00 6.06
C SER A 171 9.28 1.00 7.39
N PRO A 172 9.76 0.31 8.44
CA PRO A 172 9.11 0.35 9.76
C PRO A 172 9.04 1.75 10.36
N VAL A 173 9.92 2.65 9.98
CA VAL A 173 9.89 4.05 10.39
C VAL A 173 8.70 4.78 9.78
N LEU A 174 8.48 4.62 8.47
CA LEU A 174 7.33 5.21 7.79
C LEU A 174 6.01 4.58 8.26
N ALA A 175 6.00 3.25 8.48
CA ALA A 175 4.85 2.58 9.07
C ALA A 175 4.55 3.11 10.49
N ALA A 176 5.55 3.35 11.32
CA ALA A 176 5.35 3.95 12.65
C ALA A 176 4.78 5.38 12.55
N ARG A 177 5.23 6.19 11.57
CA ARG A 177 4.71 7.55 11.32
C ARG A 177 3.23 7.54 10.93
N SER A 178 2.77 6.56 10.16
CA SER A 178 1.37 6.48 9.70
C SER A 178 0.37 6.18 10.84
N LEU A 179 0.83 5.66 11.97
CA LEU A 179 -0.07 5.21 13.05
C LEU A 179 -0.75 6.35 13.79
N GLY A 180 -0.09 7.50 13.93
CA GLY A 180 -0.69 8.69 14.53
C GLY A 180 -1.89 9.19 13.73
N PRO A 181 -1.73 9.55 12.45
CA PRO A 181 -2.82 9.91 11.55
C PRO A 181 -3.91 8.84 11.46
N LEU A 182 -3.54 7.55 11.44
CA LEU A 182 -4.50 6.44 11.45
C LEU A 182 -5.35 6.46 12.74
N ALA A 183 -4.76 6.70 13.91
CA ALA A 183 -5.50 6.81 15.17
C ALA A 183 -6.47 7.99 15.16
N GLU A 184 -6.12 9.12 14.56
CA GLU A 184 -7.03 10.27 14.42
C GLU A 184 -8.19 9.95 13.47
N ALA A 185 -7.95 9.21 12.39
CA ALA A 185 -9.01 8.74 11.51
C ALA A 185 -10.02 7.83 12.25
N PHE A 186 -9.54 6.91 13.11
CA PHE A 186 -10.40 6.12 13.99
C PHE A 186 -11.12 6.97 15.03
N ALA A 187 -10.43 7.96 15.61
CA ALA A 187 -11.02 8.88 16.60
C ALA A 187 -12.14 9.74 15.99
N ALA A 188 -12.05 10.10 14.72
CA ALA A 188 -13.10 10.81 14.01
C ALA A 188 -14.37 9.96 13.80
N VAL A 189 -14.21 8.67 13.57
CA VAL A 189 -15.32 7.71 13.38
C VAL A 189 -15.93 7.26 14.69
N ASP A 190 -15.12 7.07 15.74
CA ASP A 190 -15.52 6.62 17.08
C ASP A 190 -14.86 7.47 18.18
N PRO A 191 -15.37 8.69 18.42
CA PRO A 191 -14.77 9.64 19.36
C PRO A 191 -14.70 9.15 20.81
N ILE A 192 -15.65 8.31 21.20
CA ILE A 192 -15.73 7.77 22.58
C ILE A 192 -14.47 6.97 22.93
N HIS A 193 -13.84 6.32 21.95
CA HIS A 193 -12.66 5.48 22.15
C HIS A 193 -11.36 6.13 21.65
N ALA A 194 -11.37 7.41 21.27
CA ALA A 194 -10.22 8.14 20.73
C ALA A 194 -8.93 7.97 21.56
N GLY A 195 -9.05 8.05 22.89
CA GLY A 195 -7.92 7.86 23.79
C GLY A 195 -7.27 6.47 23.68
N ALA A 196 -8.07 5.44 23.40
CA ALA A 196 -7.58 4.09 23.24
C ALA A 196 -6.83 3.91 21.91
N TYR A 197 -7.33 4.51 20.82
CA TYR A 197 -6.65 4.47 19.50
C TYR A 197 -5.29 5.17 19.57
N ARG A 198 -5.24 6.38 20.10
CA ARG A 198 -4.00 7.15 20.29
C ARG A 198 -2.96 6.41 21.14
N ARG A 199 -3.40 5.76 22.22
CA ARG A 199 -2.50 4.97 23.07
C ARG A 199 -1.93 3.79 22.29
N ARG A 200 -2.78 2.97 21.65
CA ARG A 200 -2.32 1.82 20.86
C ARG A 200 -1.42 2.22 19.70
N ALA A 201 -1.70 3.34 19.03
CA ALA A 201 -0.85 3.86 17.98
C ALA A 201 0.56 4.17 18.51
N ARG A 202 0.67 4.84 19.67
CA ARG A 202 1.99 5.12 20.29
C ARG A 202 2.72 3.84 20.70
N GLU A 203 2.03 2.90 21.31
CA GLU A 203 2.59 1.61 21.72
C GLU A 203 3.10 0.83 20.50
N THR A 204 2.28 0.73 19.45
CA THR A 204 2.66 0.07 18.20
C THR A 204 3.81 0.80 17.51
N ALA A 205 3.81 2.13 17.47
CA ALA A 205 4.90 2.90 16.89
C ALA A 205 6.23 2.61 17.60
N ALA A 206 6.23 2.53 18.93
CA ALA A 206 7.42 2.18 19.71
C ALA A 206 7.93 0.75 19.38
N GLU A 207 7.01 -0.22 19.20
CA GLU A 207 7.37 -1.57 18.76
C GLU A 207 7.99 -1.57 17.36
N LEU A 208 7.40 -0.83 16.40
CA LEU A 208 7.93 -0.75 15.04
C LEU A 208 9.30 -0.07 14.97
N LEU A 209 9.52 0.97 15.77
CA LEU A 209 10.83 1.61 15.89
C LEU A 209 11.86 0.70 16.56
N SER A 210 11.44 -0.20 17.45
CA SER A 210 12.32 -1.23 18.00
C SER A 210 12.67 -2.30 16.96
N LEU A 211 11.69 -2.73 16.18
CA LEU A 211 11.87 -3.63 15.04
C LEU A 211 12.83 -3.04 14.00
N ASP A 212 12.68 -1.75 13.70
CA ASP A 212 13.59 -1.05 12.79
C ASP A 212 15.05 -1.12 13.26
N ARG A 213 15.31 -0.87 14.56
CA ARG A 213 16.67 -0.97 15.12
C ARG A 213 17.21 -2.40 15.06
N GLU A 214 16.38 -3.40 15.34
CA GLU A 214 16.72 -4.83 15.19
C GLU A 214 17.18 -5.13 13.76
N ILE A 215 16.38 -4.73 12.76
CA ILE A 215 16.67 -4.95 11.33
C ILE A 215 17.93 -4.17 10.92
N ALA A 216 18.05 -2.91 11.32
CA ALA A 216 19.20 -2.08 11.00
C ALA A 216 20.51 -2.70 11.53
N GLY A 217 20.48 -3.25 12.75
CA GLY A 217 21.62 -3.97 13.31
C GLY A 217 21.98 -5.24 12.52
N ALA A 218 20.94 -6.01 12.12
CA ALA A 218 21.14 -7.25 11.35
C ALA A 218 21.68 -7.01 9.92
N LEU A 219 21.29 -5.88 9.30
CA LEU A 219 21.66 -5.53 7.92
C LEU A 219 22.89 -4.59 7.86
N ALA A 220 23.38 -4.05 8.97
CA ALA A 220 24.51 -3.13 8.99
C ALA A 220 25.74 -3.61 8.20
N PRO A 221 26.13 -4.91 8.26
CA PRO A 221 27.27 -5.42 7.48
C PRO A 221 27.06 -5.43 5.97
N LEU A 222 25.81 -5.20 5.51
CA LEU A 222 25.43 -5.29 4.11
C LEU A 222 25.31 -3.91 3.42
N ARG A 223 25.63 -2.83 4.12
CA ARG A 223 25.58 -1.47 3.54
C ARG A 223 26.36 -1.39 2.24
N GLY A 224 25.75 -0.79 1.22
CA GLY A 224 26.30 -0.69 -0.13
C GLY A 224 26.18 -1.96 -0.97
N LYS A 225 25.71 -3.09 -0.41
CA LYS A 225 25.46 -4.30 -1.22
C LYS A 225 24.33 -4.04 -2.21
N ARG A 226 24.59 -4.48 -3.45
CA ARG A 226 23.69 -4.32 -4.59
C ARG A 226 22.82 -5.56 -4.76
N PHE A 227 21.58 -5.36 -5.23
CA PHE A 227 20.66 -6.45 -5.55
C PHE A 227 19.75 -6.08 -6.73
N VAL A 228 19.12 -7.10 -7.29
CA VAL A 228 18.07 -6.99 -8.30
C VAL A 228 16.75 -7.46 -7.68
N SER A 229 15.66 -6.77 -7.96
CA SER A 229 14.31 -7.17 -7.54
C SER A 229 13.48 -7.70 -8.71
N ALA A 230 12.43 -8.47 -8.41
CA ALA A 230 11.44 -8.87 -9.41
C ALA A 230 10.66 -7.66 -9.90
N HIS A 231 10.14 -6.82 -8.99
CA HIS A 231 9.60 -5.51 -9.30
C HIS A 231 10.15 -4.45 -8.33
N ARG A 232 10.04 -3.17 -8.70
CA ARG A 232 10.59 -2.06 -7.94
C ARG A 232 9.69 -1.76 -6.73
N ALA A 233 9.89 -2.48 -5.64
CA ALA A 233 9.15 -2.31 -4.39
C ALA A 233 10.02 -1.92 -3.19
N TRP A 234 11.33 -2.03 -3.32
CA TRP A 234 12.23 -2.09 -2.17
C TRP A 234 12.96 -0.77 -1.90
N VAL A 235 12.57 0.33 -2.56
CA VAL A 235 13.23 1.64 -2.45
C VAL A 235 13.32 2.09 -0.99
N TYR A 236 12.19 2.17 -0.26
CA TYR A 236 12.20 2.61 1.14
C TYR A 236 12.92 1.65 2.09
N PHE A 237 12.90 0.34 1.80
CA PHE A 237 13.67 -0.64 2.56
C PHE A 237 15.17 -0.49 2.29
N ALA A 238 15.56 -0.38 1.04
CA ALA A 238 16.95 -0.23 0.61
C ALA A 238 17.57 1.06 1.16
N ASP A 239 16.89 2.19 1.02
CA ASP A 239 17.34 3.48 1.54
C ASP A 239 17.50 3.42 3.05
N ARG A 240 16.51 2.86 3.77
CA ARG A 240 16.55 2.78 5.23
C ARG A 240 17.73 1.98 5.76
N TYR A 241 18.10 0.89 5.08
CA TYR A 241 19.15 -0.02 5.57
C TYR A 241 20.46 0.10 4.80
N GLY A 242 20.56 1.06 3.87
CA GLY A 242 21.79 1.33 3.11
C GLY A 242 22.11 0.25 2.08
N LEU A 243 21.11 -0.44 1.56
CA LEU A 243 21.23 -1.35 0.42
C LEU A 243 21.06 -0.58 -0.90
N VAL A 244 21.42 -1.20 -2.02
CA VAL A 244 21.28 -0.59 -3.35
C VAL A 244 20.45 -1.50 -4.25
N GLU A 245 19.22 -1.10 -4.53
CA GLU A 245 18.39 -1.73 -5.58
C GLU A 245 18.94 -1.29 -6.94
N ALA A 246 19.84 -2.10 -7.50
CA ALA A 246 20.60 -1.74 -8.70
C ALA A 246 19.77 -1.83 -9.98
N ALA A 247 18.81 -2.76 -10.01
CA ALA A 247 17.89 -2.95 -11.13
C ALA A 247 16.63 -3.71 -10.66
N SER A 248 15.57 -3.67 -11.47
CA SER A 248 14.40 -4.53 -11.30
C SER A 248 14.00 -5.14 -12.65
N ILE A 249 13.40 -6.35 -12.61
CA ILE A 249 12.89 -6.99 -13.83
C ILE A 249 11.70 -6.21 -14.36
N GLU A 250 10.75 -5.85 -13.47
CA GLU A 250 9.63 -4.94 -13.77
C GLU A 250 9.86 -3.59 -13.07
N PRO A 251 10.47 -2.61 -13.75
CA PRO A 251 10.63 -1.28 -13.16
C PRO A 251 9.31 -0.53 -13.02
N ILE A 252 8.31 -0.88 -13.82
CA ILE A 252 6.93 -0.42 -13.71
C ILE A 252 6.06 -1.65 -13.46
N PRO A 253 5.37 -1.76 -12.31
CA PRO A 253 4.55 -2.91 -11.99
C PRO A 253 3.48 -3.20 -13.05
N GLY A 254 3.37 -4.49 -13.46
CA GLY A 254 2.44 -4.92 -14.49
C GLY A 254 2.88 -4.63 -15.94
N ARG A 255 4.03 -4.00 -16.15
CA ARG A 255 4.63 -3.85 -17.47
C ARG A 255 5.72 -4.90 -17.67
N GLU A 256 5.48 -5.86 -18.57
CA GLU A 256 6.51 -6.82 -18.95
C GLU A 256 7.76 -6.12 -19.50
N PRO A 257 8.96 -6.54 -19.06
CA PRO A 257 10.21 -5.97 -19.56
C PRO A 257 10.40 -6.27 -21.04
N SER A 258 10.92 -5.32 -21.79
CA SER A 258 11.30 -5.54 -23.19
C SER A 258 12.50 -6.49 -23.29
N PRO A 259 12.69 -7.17 -24.44
CA PRO A 259 13.88 -8.00 -24.67
C PRO A 259 15.20 -7.23 -24.50
N ARG A 260 15.22 -5.94 -24.81
CA ARG A 260 16.39 -5.07 -24.61
C ARG A 260 16.71 -4.85 -23.14
N GLU A 261 15.68 -4.58 -22.30
CA GLU A 261 15.84 -4.41 -20.87
C GLU A 261 16.34 -5.71 -20.21
N LEU A 262 15.75 -6.85 -20.56
CA LEU A 262 16.22 -8.16 -20.08
C LEU A 262 17.66 -8.45 -20.48
N LYS A 263 18.05 -8.15 -21.72
CA LYS A 263 19.42 -8.33 -22.20
C LYS A 263 20.40 -7.46 -21.40
N ALA A 264 20.08 -6.18 -21.18
CA ALA A 264 20.92 -5.28 -20.40
C ALA A 264 21.10 -5.79 -18.96
N LEU A 265 20.02 -6.25 -18.30
CA LEU A 265 20.06 -6.83 -16.96
C LEU A 265 20.95 -8.10 -16.90
N VAL A 266 20.83 -8.98 -17.89
CA VAL A 266 21.66 -10.21 -17.99
C VAL A 266 23.14 -9.85 -18.20
N GLU A 267 23.43 -8.90 -19.06
CA GLU A 267 24.82 -8.46 -19.31
C GLU A 267 25.43 -7.81 -18.06
N GLU A 268 24.68 -7.03 -17.31
CA GLU A 268 25.12 -6.45 -16.04
C GLU A 268 25.33 -7.52 -14.96
N GLY A 269 24.43 -8.50 -14.86
CA GLY A 269 24.59 -9.65 -13.98
C GLY A 269 25.87 -10.43 -14.24
N ARG A 270 26.15 -10.71 -15.52
CA ARG A 270 27.37 -11.42 -15.96
C ARG A 270 28.67 -10.66 -15.66
N ARG A 271 28.60 -9.32 -15.60
CA ARG A 271 29.75 -8.49 -15.17
C ARG A 271 30.02 -8.57 -13.66
N GLY A 272 29.17 -9.27 -12.89
CA GLY A 272 29.38 -9.54 -11.47
C GLY A 272 28.98 -8.40 -10.52
N GLY A 273 28.28 -7.37 -11.03
CA GLY A 273 27.94 -6.19 -10.23
C GLY A 273 26.64 -6.27 -9.45
N LEU A 274 25.81 -7.31 -9.63
CA LEU A 274 24.42 -7.31 -9.17
C LEU A 274 24.08 -8.18 -7.97
N GLY A 275 25.01 -8.87 -7.35
CA GLY A 275 24.76 -9.64 -6.12
C GLY A 275 23.70 -10.75 -6.25
N ARG A 276 22.46 -10.49 -5.96
CA ARG A 276 21.35 -11.46 -5.92
C ARG A 276 20.11 -10.94 -6.62
N LEU A 277 19.26 -11.87 -7.10
CA LEU A 277 17.92 -11.57 -7.60
C LEU A 277 16.89 -11.96 -6.55
N PHE A 278 16.10 -10.99 -6.11
CA PHE A 278 14.98 -11.21 -5.19
C PHE A 278 13.69 -11.34 -5.98
N THR A 279 12.98 -12.44 -5.76
CA THR A 279 11.66 -12.71 -6.34
C THR A 279 10.59 -12.66 -5.27
N GLU A 280 9.34 -12.58 -5.68
CA GLU A 280 8.18 -12.38 -4.82
C GLU A 280 7.09 -13.40 -5.14
N PRO A 281 6.18 -13.74 -4.18
CA PRO A 281 5.07 -14.64 -4.44
C PRO A 281 4.13 -14.12 -5.54
N GLN A 282 4.06 -12.79 -5.71
CA GLN A 282 3.21 -12.10 -6.68
C GLN A 282 3.79 -12.08 -8.10
N PHE A 283 5.06 -12.49 -8.25
CA PHE A 283 5.77 -12.48 -9.53
C PHE A 283 5.83 -13.89 -10.14
N PRO A 284 5.67 -14.03 -11.48
CA PRO A 284 5.77 -15.34 -12.13
C PRO A 284 7.13 -16.01 -11.90
N PRO A 285 7.19 -17.17 -11.20
CA PRO A 285 8.46 -17.76 -10.82
C PRO A 285 9.30 -18.24 -12.03
N ALA A 286 8.65 -18.50 -13.16
CA ALA A 286 9.35 -18.91 -14.39
C ALA A 286 10.20 -17.79 -14.97
N ALA A 287 9.68 -16.56 -15.05
CA ALA A 287 10.41 -15.40 -15.55
C ALA A 287 11.63 -15.09 -14.67
N ALA A 288 11.45 -15.04 -13.34
CA ALA A 288 12.54 -14.82 -12.41
C ALA A 288 13.66 -15.87 -12.53
N ARG A 289 13.28 -17.17 -12.67
CA ARG A 289 14.27 -18.26 -12.87
C ARG A 289 15.05 -18.13 -14.16
N VAL A 290 14.40 -17.73 -15.26
CA VAL A 290 15.10 -17.52 -16.54
C VAL A 290 16.12 -16.40 -16.41
N VAL A 291 15.71 -15.25 -15.89
CA VAL A 291 16.62 -14.10 -15.70
C VAL A 291 17.78 -14.46 -14.76
N ALA A 292 17.49 -15.10 -13.63
CA ALA A 292 18.51 -15.51 -12.66
C ALA A 292 19.55 -16.42 -13.30
N ARG A 293 19.11 -17.43 -14.06
CA ARG A 293 20.02 -18.36 -14.76
C ARG A 293 20.87 -17.66 -15.81
N GLU A 294 20.26 -16.85 -16.66
CA GLU A 294 20.98 -16.16 -17.74
C GLU A 294 21.96 -15.09 -17.22
N ALA A 295 21.60 -14.43 -16.12
CA ALA A 295 22.45 -13.42 -15.47
C ALA A 295 23.48 -14.01 -14.50
N GLY A 296 23.42 -15.32 -14.22
CA GLY A 296 24.28 -15.97 -13.21
C GLY A 296 23.97 -15.56 -11.77
N LEU A 297 22.74 -15.14 -11.47
CA LEU A 297 22.31 -14.67 -10.17
C LEU A 297 21.62 -15.79 -9.39
N ALA A 298 21.88 -15.89 -8.09
CA ALA A 298 21.10 -16.75 -7.24
C ALA A 298 19.77 -16.07 -6.85
N LEU A 299 18.69 -16.87 -6.83
CA LEU A 299 17.33 -16.43 -6.58
C LEU A 299 16.99 -16.56 -5.10
N THR A 300 16.37 -15.53 -4.53
CA THR A 300 15.91 -15.50 -3.12
C THR A 300 14.48 -14.96 -3.05
N LEU A 301 13.65 -15.60 -2.22
CA LEU A 301 12.27 -15.16 -2.01
C LEU A 301 12.23 -14.05 -0.93
N VAL A 302 11.56 -12.95 -1.27
CA VAL A 302 11.09 -11.89 -0.38
C VAL A 302 9.60 -11.68 -0.58
N ASP A 303 8.95 -10.93 0.30
CA ASP A 303 7.49 -10.73 0.20
C ASP A 303 7.13 -9.31 0.64
N PRO A 304 6.64 -8.45 -0.25
CA PRO A 304 6.24 -7.09 0.12
C PRO A 304 4.89 -7.02 0.83
N ILE A 305 4.05 -8.07 0.76
CA ILE A 305 2.65 -8.01 1.17
C ILE A 305 2.32 -8.93 2.35
N GLY A 306 2.88 -10.14 2.42
CA GLY A 306 2.60 -11.11 3.47
C GLY A 306 1.17 -11.64 3.48
N GLY A 307 0.60 -11.78 4.67
CA GLY A 307 -0.75 -12.32 4.86
C GLY A 307 -0.85 -13.85 4.73
N VAL A 308 0.29 -14.53 4.74
CA VAL A 308 0.43 -15.99 4.66
C VAL A 308 1.12 -16.54 5.90
N PRO A 309 1.07 -17.87 6.17
CA PRO A 309 1.73 -18.48 7.33
C PRO A 309 3.19 -18.04 7.51
N GLY A 310 3.53 -17.59 8.72
CA GLY A 310 4.84 -17.04 9.06
C GLY A 310 5.06 -15.56 8.69
N ARG A 311 4.11 -14.92 8.00
CA ARG A 311 4.12 -13.50 7.59
C ARG A 311 2.74 -12.87 7.76
N GLU A 312 1.98 -13.31 8.76
CA GLU A 312 0.60 -12.85 9.02
C GLU A 312 0.57 -11.45 9.64
N THR A 313 1.62 -11.10 10.36
CA THR A 313 1.73 -9.80 11.04
C THR A 313 2.82 -8.95 10.39
N TYR A 314 2.68 -7.63 10.52
CA TYR A 314 3.67 -6.69 10.02
C TYR A 314 5.10 -6.98 10.55
N PRO A 315 5.33 -7.20 11.86
CA PRO A 315 6.67 -7.55 12.34
C PRO A 315 7.21 -8.88 11.80
N ALA A 316 6.36 -9.89 11.63
CA ALA A 316 6.77 -11.18 11.08
C ALA A 316 7.19 -11.04 9.60
N LEU A 317 6.42 -10.26 8.81
CA LEU A 317 6.75 -9.94 7.44
C LEU A 317 8.10 -9.23 7.31
N MET A 318 8.33 -8.19 8.12
CA MET A 318 9.57 -7.42 8.06
C MET A 318 10.80 -8.23 8.49
N ARG A 319 10.66 -9.08 9.53
CA ARG A 319 11.75 -10.01 9.93
C ARG A 319 12.04 -11.05 8.86
N PHE A 320 11.02 -11.62 8.24
CA PHE A 320 11.19 -12.55 7.11
C PHE A 320 12.01 -11.91 5.98
N ASN A 321 11.65 -10.69 5.58
CA ASN A 321 12.35 -9.99 4.53
C ASN A 321 13.80 -9.64 4.94
N ALA A 322 13.99 -9.08 6.12
CA ALA A 322 15.33 -8.76 6.64
C ALA A 322 16.25 -9.99 6.69
N ASP A 323 15.74 -11.14 7.14
CA ASP A 323 16.49 -12.38 7.20
C ASP A 323 16.79 -12.95 5.80
N ALA A 324 15.85 -12.80 4.83
CA ALA A 324 16.09 -13.17 3.44
C ALA A 324 17.20 -12.32 2.81
N PHE A 325 17.16 -10.99 2.98
CA PHE A 325 18.22 -10.09 2.53
C PHE A 325 19.56 -10.41 3.21
N ARG A 326 19.55 -10.60 4.53
CA ARG A 326 20.77 -10.94 5.29
C ARG A 326 21.43 -12.22 4.76
N ARG A 327 20.69 -13.31 4.67
CA ARG A 327 21.24 -14.60 4.18
C ARG A 327 21.74 -14.49 2.74
N ALA A 328 20.99 -13.81 1.88
CA ALA A 328 21.33 -13.73 0.47
C ALA A 328 22.55 -12.87 0.18
N LEU A 329 22.72 -11.76 0.90
CA LEU A 329 23.75 -10.77 0.57
C LEU A 329 25.04 -10.93 1.38
N VAL A 330 25.05 -11.72 2.49
CA VAL A 330 26.29 -12.06 3.21
C VAL A 330 27.25 -12.81 2.29
N ASP A 331 26.75 -13.81 1.56
CA ASP A 331 27.55 -14.68 0.69
C ASP A 331 27.69 -14.15 -0.75
N ALA A 332 27.08 -13.00 -1.05
CA ALA A 332 27.19 -12.42 -2.39
C ALA A 332 28.64 -11.91 -2.61
N PRO A 333 29.27 -12.26 -3.77
CA PRO A 333 30.57 -11.72 -4.09
C PRO A 333 30.52 -10.19 -4.00
N GLY A 334 31.45 -9.63 -3.24
CA GLY A 334 31.57 -8.19 -3.09
C GLY A 334 31.88 -7.59 -4.46
N GLY A 335 31.00 -6.74 -5.00
CA GLY A 335 31.36 -5.91 -6.14
C GLY A 335 32.59 -5.08 -5.74
N SER A 336 33.73 -5.36 -6.34
CA SER A 336 34.91 -4.50 -6.24
C SER A 336 34.51 -3.12 -6.75
N ARG A 337 34.86 -2.08 -6.00
CA ARG A 337 34.72 -0.68 -6.38
C ARG A 337 35.44 -0.37 -7.67
#